data_901fa1dc478e73aeef209ace29953573
#
_entry.id   901fa1dc478e73aeef209ace29953573
#
_cell.length_a   1.000
_cell.length_b   1.000
_cell.length_c   1.000
_cell.angle_alpha   90.00
_cell.angle_beta   90.00
_cell.angle_gamma   90.00
#
_symmetry.space_group_name_H-M   'P 1'
#
loop_
_entity.id
_entity.type
_entity.pdbx_description
1 polymer ?
#
loop_
_entity_poly.entity_id
_entity_poly.type
_entity_poly.pdbx_seq_one_letter_code
_entity_poly.pdbx_strand_id
1 'polypeptide(L)'
;DEKHQIVIAAQAVGVGQDQTALKPMIEEIKNQLGESVLSKGALLTADTGYSSEANMKYVFTENINAVIPDNNFRQRDPKFSESESVKKHKAHRQKTRKDKSKGKLIFPASDFTVNKEAKICVCPNGHEMMYHGDHFVISNKRYLRFKSYLKNCRACPLQSRCMRKPVNEHGRQVSFVVDADHSTSYLDLMRKKIDSVAGKKDYAKRMWTIEPVFGNITSNKRLNKLSLRGKAKVTCQWMMFCMVHNIEKLWRYGDAKYVERIA
;
A
#
# COMPACT_ATOMS: atom_id res chain seq x y z
N ASP A 1 -20.08 -4.20 10.77
CA ASP A 1 -19.98 -3.23 11.88
C ASP A 1 -19.11 -3.81 13.03
N GLU A 2 -18.64 -2.94 13.92
CA GLU A 2 -17.76 -3.34 15.03
C GLU A 2 -18.50 -4.11 16.13
N LYS A 3 -19.75 -3.75 16.41
CA LYS A 3 -20.49 -4.26 17.58
C LYS A 3 -21.03 -5.68 17.37
N HIS A 4 -21.66 -5.92 16.23
CA HIS A 4 -22.35 -7.18 15.96
C HIS A 4 -21.75 -7.96 14.78
N GLN A 5 -20.74 -7.40 14.12
CA GLN A 5 -20.03 -8.01 12.98
C GLN A 5 -20.95 -8.26 11.77
N ILE A 6 -21.93 -7.38 11.56
CA ILE A 6 -22.82 -7.43 10.40
C ILE A 6 -22.02 -7.06 9.13
N VAL A 7 -22.16 -7.86 8.10
CA VAL A 7 -21.60 -7.60 6.77
C VAL A 7 -22.54 -6.63 6.04
N ILE A 8 -22.06 -5.43 5.75
CA ILE A 8 -22.86 -4.37 5.11
C ILE A 8 -22.82 -4.50 3.60
N ALA A 9 -21.62 -4.68 3.04
CA ALA A 9 -21.42 -4.83 1.60
C ALA A 9 -20.44 -5.97 1.33
N ALA A 10 -20.65 -6.70 0.24
CA ALA A 10 -19.83 -7.82 -0.14
C ALA A 10 -19.78 -7.98 -1.67
N GLN A 11 -18.59 -8.15 -2.22
CA GLN A 11 -18.38 -8.36 -3.64
C GLN A 11 -17.20 -9.32 -3.87
N ALA A 12 -17.33 -10.21 -4.84
CA ALA A 12 -16.18 -10.96 -5.33
C ALA A 12 -15.45 -10.16 -6.41
N VAL A 13 -14.19 -9.85 -6.16
CA VAL A 13 -13.34 -9.10 -7.10
C VAL A 13 -12.35 -10.08 -7.71
N GLY A 14 -12.48 -10.35 -9.02
CA GLY A 14 -11.63 -11.30 -9.74
C GLY A 14 -10.25 -10.75 -10.16
N VAL A 15 -9.68 -9.80 -9.40
CA VAL A 15 -8.37 -9.17 -9.66
C VAL A 15 -7.39 -9.57 -8.57
N GLY A 16 -6.15 -9.83 -8.97
CA GLY A 16 -5.10 -10.25 -8.02
C GLY A 16 -4.50 -9.13 -7.18
N GLN A 17 -5.01 -7.89 -7.25
CA GLN A 17 -4.54 -6.74 -6.48
C GLN A 17 -5.70 -6.04 -5.78
N ASP A 18 -5.67 -6.02 -4.47
CA ASP A 18 -6.72 -5.42 -3.63
C ASP A 18 -6.80 -3.88 -3.77
N GLN A 19 -5.73 -3.25 -4.25
CA GLN A 19 -5.63 -1.79 -4.39
C GLN A 19 -6.77 -1.18 -5.20
N THR A 20 -7.26 -1.88 -6.22
CA THR A 20 -8.33 -1.39 -7.10
C THR A 20 -9.73 -1.57 -6.50
N ALA A 21 -9.87 -2.33 -5.42
CA ALA A 21 -11.15 -2.67 -4.82
C ALA A 21 -11.61 -1.68 -3.74
N LEU A 22 -10.71 -0.82 -3.20
CA LEU A 22 -11.06 0.07 -2.09
C LEU A 22 -12.16 1.06 -2.46
N LYS A 23 -11.96 1.84 -3.52
CA LYS A 23 -12.90 2.87 -3.96
C LYS A 23 -14.27 2.28 -4.32
N PRO A 24 -14.39 1.24 -5.17
CA PRO A 24 -15.68 0.62 -5.46
C PRO A 24 -16.41 0.10 -4.23
N MET A 25 -15.70 -0.46 -3.25
CA MET A 25 -16.33 -0.95 -2.02
C MET A 25 -16.84 0.19 -1.14
N ILE A 26 -16.12 1.30 -1.06
CA ILE A 26 -16.56 2.51 -0.34
C ILE A 26 -17.83 3.08 -0.99
N GLU A 27 -17.87 3.16 -2.31
CA GLU A 27 -19.04 3.63 -3.05
C GLU A 27 -20.24 2.71 -2.87
N GLU A 28 -20.04 1.39 -2.86
CA GLU A 28 -21.09 0.43 -2.56
C GLU A 28 -21.67 0.63 -1.14
N ILE A 29 -20.81 0.87 -0.15
CA ILE A 29 -21.25 1.17 1.23
C ILE A 29 -22.05 2.47 1.28
N LYS A 30 -21.62 3.51 0.58
CA LYS A 30 -22.34 4.79 0.47
C LYS A 30 -23.71 4.60 -0.19
N ASN A 31 -23.78 3.82 -1.25
CA ASN A 31 -25.04 3.51 -1.95
C ASN A 31 -26.04 2.80 -1.05
N GLN A 32 -25.58 1.89 -0.20
CA GLN A 32 -26.46 1.10 0.68
C GLN A 32 -26.87 1.84 1.95
N LEU A 33 -25.97 2.62 2.56
CA LEU A 33 -26.19 3.26 3.86
C LEU A 33 -26.32 4.79 3.78
N GLY A 34 -26.16 5.37 2.60
CA GLY A 34 -26.18 6.81 2.36
C GLY A 34 -24.80 7.45 2.43
N GLU A 35 -24.63 8.56 1.71
CA GLU A 35 -23.34 9.28 1.56
C GLU A 35 -22.73 9.70 2.90
N SER A 36 -23.55 10.03 3.90
CA SER A 36 -23.10 10.54 5.18
C SER A 36 -22.55 9.47 6.13
N VAL A 37 -22.61 8.19 5.79
CA VAL A 37 -22.22 7.10 6.70
C VAL A 37 -20.75 7.17 7.12
N LEU A 38 -19.87 7.52 6.19
CA LEU A 38 -18.42 7.63 6.45
C LEU A 38 -18.02 9.00 7.03
N SER A 39 -18.83 10.04 6.86
CA SER A 39 -18.58 11.38 7.42
C SER A 39 -19.05 11.51 8.88
N LYS A 40 -19.93 10.64 9.36
CA LYS A 40 -20.44 10.64 10.75
C LYS A 40 -19.52 9.99 11.78
N GLY A 41 -18.20 10.04 11.57
CA GLY A 41 -17.23 9.50 12.52
C GLY A 41 -16.98 8.00 12.40
N ALA A 42 -17.50 7.33 11.37
CA ALA A 42 -17.17 5.94 11.10
C ALA A 42 -15.68 5.77 10.82
N LEU A 43 -15.08 4.73 11.38
CA LEU A 43 -13.68 4.38 11.17
C LEU A 43 -13.57 3.30 10.10
N LEU A 44 -12.87 3.59 9.02
CA LEU A 44 -12.50 2.63 8.00
C LEU A 44 -11.15 1.99 8.34
N THR A 45 -11.10 0.68 8.48
CA THR A 45 -9.84 -0.06 8.57
C THR A 45 -9.72 -1.03 7.41
N ALA A 46 -8.57 -1.07 6.75
CA ALA A 46 -8.31 -1.99 5.66
C ALA A 46 -6.93 -2.63 5.77
N ASP A 47 -6.69 -3.70 5.01
CA ASP A 47 -5.41 -4.42 5.03
C ASP A 47 -4.31 -3.68 4.25
N THR A 48 -3.08 -4.12 4.43
CA THR A 48 -1.90 -3.61 3.71
C THR A 48 -2.02 -3.71 2.19
N GLY A 49 -2.80 -4.67 1.70
CA GLY A 49 -3.11 -4.84 0.27
C GLY A 49 -3.76 -3.62 -0.37
N TYR A 50 -4.47 -2.80 0.41
CA TYR A 50 -5.12 -1.57 -0.06
C TYR A 50 -4.22 -0.34 -0.04
N SER A 51 -2.98 -0.45 0.47
CA SER A 51 -2.06 0.68 0.61
C SER A 51 -1.47 1.08 -0.74
N SER A 52 -1.96 2.17 -1.31
CA SER A 52 -1.43 2.80 -2.52
C SER A 52 -1.57 4.32 -2.44
N GLU A 53 -0.73 5.07 -3.15
CA GLU A 53 -0.80 6.53 -3.18
C GLU A 53 -2.18 7.01 -3.66
N ALA A 54 -2.76 6.35 -4.67
CA ALA A 54 -4.07 6.68 -5.21
C ALA A 54 -5.19 6.50 -4.17
N ASN A 55 -5.18 5.37 -3.44
CA ASN A 55 -6.16 5.10 -2.39
C ASN A 55 -6.01 6.06 -1.21
N MET A 56 -4.77 6.36 -0.80
CA MET A 56 -4.55 7.32 0.28
C MET A 56 -5.00 8.72 -0.13
N LYS A 57 -4.67 9.14 -1.35
CA LYS A 57 -5.18 10.41 -1.90
C LYS A 57 -6.72 10.45 -1.86
N TYR A 58 -7.38 9.41 -2.36
CA TYR A 58 -8.85 9.33 -2.34
C TYR A 58 -9.43 9.45 -0.92
N VAL A 59 -8.90 8.68 0.03
CA VAL A 59 -9.34 8.70 1.43
C VAL A 59 -9.19 10.08 2.07
N PHE A 60 -8.06 10.76 1.85
CA PHE A 60 -7.81 12.09 2.40
C PHE A 60 -8.64 13.17 1.69
N THR A 61 -8.83 13.08 0.37
CA THR A 61 -9.64 14.03 -0.40
C THR A 61 -11.11 13.95 -0.03
N GLU A 62 -11.64 12.73 0.16
CA GLU A 62 -13.03 12.50 0.59
C GLU A 62 -13.22 12.67 2.11
N ASN A 63 -12.19 13.09 2.84
CA ASN A 63 -12.22 13.25 4.30
C ASN A 63 -12.73 12.01 5.05
N ILE A 64 -12.37 10.82 4.57
CA ILE A 64 -12.74 9.55 5.20
C ILE A 64 -11.80 9.27 6.36
N ASN A 65 -12.35 9.01 7.54
CA ASN A 65 -11.55 8.61 8.70
C ASN A 65 -11.08 7.16 8.54
N ALA A 66 -9.92 6.97 7.91
CA ALA A 66 -9.37 5.65 7.63
C ALA A 66 -8.02 5.41 8.31
N VAL A 67 -7.74 4.14 8.61
CA VAL A 67 -6.43 3.65 9.08
C VAL A 67 -6.05 2.42 8.27
N ILE A 68 -5.05 2.59 7.37
CA ILE A 68 -4.61 1.57 6.41
C ILE A 68 -3.08 1.45 6.51
N PRO A 69 -2.54 0.30 6.96
CA PRO A 69 -1.10 0.13 7.11
C PRO A 69 -0.39 -0.09 5.79
N ASP A 70 0.86 0.33 5.73
CA ASP A 70 1.78 -0.05 4.68
C ASP A 70 2.45 -1.42 4.97
N ASN A 71 3.08 -2.01 3.96
CA ASN A 71 3.73 -3.31 4.07
C ASN A 71 4.85 -3.40 5.12
N ASN A 72 5.35 -2.26 5.62
CA ASN A 72 6.40 -2.22 6.62
C ASN A 72 5.89 -1.93 8.04
N PHE A 73 4.57 -1.77 8.22
CA PHE A 73 3.95 -1.44 9.51
C PHE A 73 4.41 -2.37 10.64
N ARG A 74 4.30 -3.70 10.44
CA ARG A 74 4.70 -4.69 11.46
C ARG A 74 6.19 -4.64 11.82
N GLN A 75 7.04 -4.14 10.91
CA GLN A 75 8.48 -4.00 11.19
C GLN A 75 8.78 -2.77 12.05
N ARG A 76 7.92 -1.75 12.00
CA ARG A 76 8.04 -0.52 12.79
C ARG A 76 7.33 -0.61 14.13
N ASP A 77 6.31 -1.43 14.24
CA ASP A 77 5.58 -1.60 15.50
C ASP A 77 6.37 -2.49 16.48
N PRO A 78 6.78 -1.98 17.65
CA PRO A 78 7.52 -2.75 18.65
C PRO A 78 6.84 -4.06 19.03
N LYS A 79 5.50 -4.10 19.06
CA LYS A 79 4.71 -5.29 19.37
C LYS A 79 4.97 -6.47 18.43
N PHE A 80 5.28 -6.20 17.16
CA PHE A 80 5.44 -7.22 16.12
C PHE A 80 6.89 -7.32 15.60
N SER A 81 7.74 -6.32 15.84
CA SER A 81 9.10 -6.25 15.31
C SER A 81 9.97 -7.45 15.72
N GLU A 82 9.72 -8.01 16.91
CA GLU A 82 10.43 -9.16 17.47
C GLU A 82 9.84 -10.51 17.05
N SER A 83 8.69 -10.55 16.38
CA SER A 83 8.07 -11.81 15.98
C SER A 83 8.94 -12.58 14.97
N GLU A 84 8.92 -13.92 15.06
CA GLU A 84 9.69 -14.78 14.15
C GLU A 84 9.34 -14.57 12.68
N SER A 85 8.06 -14.31 12.36
CA SER A 85 7.60 -14.04 11.00
C SER A 85 8.24 -12.78 10.43
N VAL A 86 8.34 -11.71 11.22
CA VAL A 86 9.01 -10.45 10.81
C VAL A 86 10.52 -10.68 10.68
N LYS A 87 11.14 -11.42 11.60
CA LYS A 87 12.58 -11.77 11.52
C LYS A 87 12.87 -12.59 10.26
N LYS A 88 12.07 -13.62 9.96
CA LYS A 88 12.19 -14.42 8.72
C LYS A 88 12.02 -13.57 7.47
N HIS A 89 11.03 -12.66 7.44
CA HIS A 89 10.80 -11.78 6.30
C HIS A 89 11.95 -10.78 6.10
N LYS A 90 12.50 -10.21 7.18
CA LYS A 90 13.72 -9.37 7.12
C LYS A 90 14.91 -10.15 6.56
N ALA A 91 15.15 -11.37 7.07
CA ALA A 91 16.24 -12.22 6.61
C ALA A 91 16.10 -12.59 5.12
N HIS A 92 14.89 -12.96 4.67
CA HIS A 92 14.61 -13.25 3.26
C HIS A 92 14.85 -12.01 2.36
N ARG A 93 14.37 -10.83 2.75
CA ARG A 93 14.62 -9.58 2.00
C ARG A 93 16.10 -9.22 1.96
N GLN A 94 16.85 -9.44 3.05
CA GLN A 94 18.30 -9.22 3.07
C GLN A 94 19.02 -10.19 2.15
N LYS A 95 18.65 -11.49 2.16
CA LYS A 95 19.21 -12.49 1.25
C LYS A 95 18.92 -12.12 -0.21
N THR A 96 17.68 -11.80 -0.56
CA THR A 96 17.29 -11.37 -1.91
C THR A 96 18.00 -10.09 -2.34
N ARG A 97 18.24 -9.14 -1.41
CA ARG A 97 19.03 -7.93 -1.68
C ARG A 97 20.52 -8.27 -1.91
N LYS A 98 21.10 -9.17 -1.08
CA LYS A 98 22.47 -9.64 -1.27
C LYS A 98 22.64 -10.39 -2.60
N ASP A 99 21.67 -11.23 -2.98
CA ASP A 99 21.68 -11.95 -4.26
C ASP A 99 21.52 -11.01 -5.46
N LYS A 100 20.69 -9.97 -5.33
CA LYS A 100 20.58 -8.90 -6.33
C LYS A 100 21.77 -7.93 -6.29
N SER A 101 22.45 -7.78 -5.15
CA SER A 101 23.61 -6.91 -4.94
C SER A 101 24.94 -7.65 -5.11
N LYS A 102 24.97 -8.81 -5.77
CA LYS A 102 26.22 -9.37 -6.33
C LYS A 102 26.90 -8.40 -7.33
N GLY A 103 26.26 -7.25 -7.58
CA GLY A 103 26.88 -6.08 -8.17
C GLY A 103 27.45 -5.17 -7.08
N LYS A 104 28.71 -4.71 -7.27
CA LYS A 104 29.37 -3.64 -6.52
C LYS A 104 28.36 -2.60 -6.01
N LEU A 105 28.37 -2.30 -4.71
CA LEU A 105 27.67 -1.13 -4.15
C LEU A 105 28.24 0.12 -4.82
N ILE A 106 27.42 0.76 -5.63
CA ILE A 106 27.75 2.02 -6.30
C ILE A 106 27.07 3.17 -5.59
N PHE A 107 27.63 4.38 -5.76
CA PHE A 107 27.03 5.60 -5.23
C PHE A 107 25.56 5.72 -5.61
N PRO A 108 24.62 5.84 -4.63
CA PRO A 108 23.23 6.11 -4.90
C PRO A 108 23.06 7.53 -5.48
N ALA A 109 21.87 7.82 -6.00
CA ALA A 109 21.58 9.15 -6.56
C ALA A 109 21.65 10.26 -5.50
N SER A 110 21.45 9.94 -4.21
CA SER A 110 21.56 10.87 -3.09
C SER A 110 22.97 11.46 -2.90
N ASP A 111 23.99 10.78 -3.37
CA ASP A 111 25.39 11.23 -3.25
C ASP A 111 25.78 12.25 -4.33
N PHE A 112 24.85 12.55 -5.24
CA PHE A 112 25.01 13.55 -6.29
C PHE A 112 24.31 14.84 -5.89
N THR A 113 24.98 15.97 -5.99
CA THR A 113 24.38 17.27 -5.72
C THR A 113 23.60 17.72 -6.95
N VAL A 114 22.29 17.94 -6.81
CA VAL A 114 21.43 18.36 -7.92
C VAL A 114 20.70 19.65 -7.58
N ASN A 115 20.74 20.60 -8.52
CA ASN A 115 19.84 21.74 -8.57
C ASN A 115 18.83 21.49 -9.70
N LYS A 116 17.58 21.23 -9.33
CA LYS A 116 16.53 20.86 -10.29
C LYS A 116 16.07 22.05 -11.14
N GLU A 117 16.05 23.24 -10.57
CA GLU A 117 15.62 24.46 -11.25
C GLU A 117 16.65 24.91 -12.27
N ALA A 118 17.92 24.95 -11.87
CA ALA A 118 19.05 25.26 -12.75
C ALA A 118 19.41 24.12 -13.70
N LYS A 119 18.84 22.90 -13.51
CA LYS A 119 19.17 21.69 -14.28
C LYS A 119 20.67 21.33 -14.23
N ILE A 120 21.29 21.57 -13.09
CA ILE A 120 22.72 21.29 -12.84
C ILE A 120 22.83 20.09 -11.90
N CYS A 121 23.73 19.17 -12.20
CA CYS A 121 24.07 18.04 -11.34
C CYS A 121 25.59 17.88 -11.25
N VAL A 122 26.08 17.71 -10.02
CA VAL A 122 27.53 17.50 -9.75
C VAL A 122 27.73 16.10 -9.19
N CYS A 123 28.68 15.35 -9.73
CA CYS A 123 29.00 14.02 -9.26
C CYS A 123 29.86 14.05 -7.98
N PRO A 124 30.01 12.92 -7.23
CA PRO A 124 30.81 12.86 -6.01
C PRO A 124 32.29 13.21 -6.17
N ASN A 125 32.81 13.21 -7.40
CA ASN A 125 34.18 13.67 -7.72
C ASN A 125 34.21 15.14 -8.15
N GLY A 126 33.16 15.93 -7.94
CA GLY A 126 33.15 17.37 -8.23
C GLY A 126 32.96 17.77 -9.69
N HIS A 127 32.74 16.83 -10.60
CA HIS A 127 32.50 17.16 -12.01
C HIS A 127 31.02 17.39 -12.29
N GLU A 128 30.75 18.44 -13.05
CA GLU A 128 29.43 18.72 -13.57
C GLU A 128 28.99 17.67 -14.60
N MET A 129 27.71 17.29 -14.55
CA MET A 129 27.12 16.30 -15.43
C MET A 129 26.19 16.99 -16.45
N MET A 130 26.20 16.49 -17.66
CA MET A 130 25.39 16.97 -18.75
C MET A 130 23.91 16.64 -18.49
N TYR A 131 23.03 17.64 -18.57
CA TYR A 131 21.59 17.47 -18.58
C TYR A 131 21.14 16.73 -19.85
N HIS A 132 20.35 15.66 -19.67
CA HIS A 132 19.93 14.78 -20.77
C HIS A 132 18.41 14.81 -21.02
N GLY A 133 17.68 15.62 -20.28
CA GLY A 133 16.24 15.81 -20.45
C GLY A 133 15.38 15.45 -19.23
N ASP A 134 14.13 15.78 -19.32
CA ASP A 134 13.10 15.57 -18.28
C ASP A 134 11.86 14.80 -18.78
N HIS A 135 11.92 14.30 -20.00
CA HIS A 135 10.83 13.56 -20.66
C HIS A 135 10.75 12.08 -20.27
N PHE A 136 11.62 11.62 -19.37
CA PHE A 136 11.65 10.22 -18.97
C PHE A 136 10.59 9.94 -17.91
N VAL A 137 9.63 9.08 -18.25
CA VAL A 137 8.55 8.64 -17.34
C VAL A 137 8.81 7.20 -16.91
N ILE A 138 8.93 6.97 -15.60
CA ILE A 138 9.09 5.64 -15.01
C ILE A 138 8.06 5.52 -13.88
N SER A 139 7.20 4.50 -13.93
CA SER A 139 6.14 4.28 -12.94
C SER A 139 5.30 5.55 -12.69
N ASN A 140 4.88 6.21 -13.76
CA ASN A 140 4.08 7.43 -13.76
C ASN A 140 4.72 8.66 -13.07
N LYS A 141 6.05 8.67 -12.92
CA LYS A 141 6.82 9.81 -12.40
C LYS A 141 7.78 10.32 -13.46
N ARG A 142 7.84 11.64 -13.64
CA ARG A 142 8.82 12.29 -14.53
C ARG A 142 10.18 12.37 -13.84
N TYR A 143 11.24 12.20 -14.62
CA TYR A 143 12.60 12.23 -14.14
C TYR A 143 13.47 13.19 -14.93
N LEU A 144 14.24 14.01 -14.21
CA LEU A 144 15.42 14.70 -14.72
C LEU A 144 16.56 13.68 -14.85
N ARG A 145 17.18 13.59 -16.00
CA ARG A 145 18.29 12.68 -16.25
C ARG A 145 19.56 13.44 -16.55
N PHE A 146 20.63 13.00 -15.91
CA PHE A 146 21.96 13.55 -16.09
C PHE A 146 22.94 12.44 -16.47
N LYS A 147 23.90 12.77 -17.35
CA LYS A 147 24.98 11.87 -17.79
C LYS A 147 26.32 12.54 -17.57
N SER A 148 27.30 11.82 -17.02
CA SER A 148 28.66 12.29 -16.94
C SER A 148 29.36 12.21 -18.30
N TYR A 149 30.24 13.14 -18.55
CA TYR A 149 31.15 13.07 -19.72
C TYR A 149 32.06 11.84 -19.60
N LEU A 150 32.20 11.13 -20.70
CA LEU A 150 32.97 9.90 -20.77
C LEU A 150 34.45 10.10 -20.36
N LYS A 151 35.05 11.21 -20.79
CA LYS A 151 36.41 11.59 -20.43
C LYS A 151 36.64 11.71 -18.92
N ASN A 152 35.68 12.31 -18.21
CA ASN A 152 35.74 12.49 -16.76
C ASN A 152 35.58 11.15 -16.01
N CYS A 153 34.75 10.25 -16.51
CA CYS A 153 34.55 8.94 -15.92
C CYS A 153 35.71 7.98 -16.13
N ARG A 154 36.38 8.05 -17.27
CA ARG A 154 37.58 7.21 -17.58
C ARG A 154 38.76 7.47 -16.65
N ALA A 155 39.02 8.75 -16.36
CA ALA A 155 40.11 9.17 -15.47
C ALA A 155 39.69 9.24 -13.98
N CYS A 156 38.46 8.87 -13.62
CA CYS A 156 37.92 9.08 -12.28
C CYS A 156 38.47 8.06 -11.26
N PRO A 157 39.13 8.51 -10.17
CA PRO A 157 39.60 7.61 -9.10
C PRO A 157 38.45 6.88 -8.39
N LEU A 158 37.22 7.45 -8.39
CA LEU A 158 36.03 6.86 -7.79
C LEU A 158 35.26 5.93 -8.75
N GLN A 159 35.76 5.65 -9.95
CA GLN A 159 35.09 4.86 -10.97
C GLN A 159 34.61 3.50 -10.42
N SER A 160 35.47 2.83 -9.65
CA SER A 160 35.17 1.51 -9.08
C SER A 160 33.99 1.52 -8.11
N ARG A 161 33.68 2.65 -7.43
CA ARG A 161 32.57 2.86 -6.53
C ARG A 161 31.36 3.53 -7.21
N CYS A 162 31.57 4.04 -8.42
CA CYS A 162 30.56 4.79 -9.15
C CYS A 162 29.88 3.94 -10.23
N MET A 163 30.58 2.99 -10.83
CA MET A 163 30.08 2.20 -11.95
C MET A 163 30.22 0.69 -11.70
N ARG A 164 29.19 -0.07 -12.10
CA ARG A 164 29.17 -1.54 -11.95
C ARG A 164 30.14 -2.23 -12.90
N LYS A 165 30.30 -1.67 -14.10
CA LYS A 165 31.19 -2.15 -15.15
C LYS A 165 32.22 -1.06 -15.49
N PRO A 166 33.39 -1.39 -16.01
CA PRO A 166 34.33 -0.41 -16.52
C PRO A 166 33.68 0.52 -17.55
N VAL A 167 34.15 1.77 -17.60
CA VAL A 167 33.64 2.77 -18.55
C VAL A 167 34.00 2.35 -19.96
N ASN A 168 33.03 2.07 -20.78
CA ASN A 168 33.21 1.73 -22.19
C ASN A 168 32.63 2.86 -23.07
N GLU A 169 31.36 2.85 -23.34
CA GLU A 169 30.73 3.79 -24.28
C GLU A 169 29.99 4.94 -23.56
N HIS A 170 29.62 4.75 -22.30
CA HIS A 170 28.79 5.71 -21.55
C HIS A 170 29.36 5.99 -20.16
N GLY A 171 29.36 7.27 -19.76
CA GLY A 171 29.63 7.69 -18.38
C GLY A 171 28.50 7.36 -17.44
N ARG A 172 28.67 7.70 -16.15
CA ARG A 172 27.64 7.53 -15.12
C ARG A 172 26.36 8.27 -15.50
N GLN A 173 25.22 7.60 -15.37
CA GLN A 173 23.90 8.19 -15.51
C GLN A 173 23.17 8.16 -14.16
N VAL A 174 22.53 9.28 -13.80
CA VAL A 174 21.64 9.40 -12.64
C VAL A 174 20.35 10.07 -13.04
N SER A 175 19.28 9.76 -12.31
CA SER A 175 17.95 10.33 -12.58
C SER A 175 17.31 10.76 -11.25
N PHE A 176 16.68 11.93 -11.26
CA PHE A 176 15.97 12.50 -10.11
C PHE A 176 14.53 12.76 -10.49
N VAL A 177 13.60 12.52 -9.58
CA VAL A 177 12.18 12.80 -9.80
C VAL A 177 11.99 14.31 -9.96
N VAL A 178 11.32 14.74 -11.04
CA VAL A 178 11.02 16.17 -11.31
C VAL A 178 10.06 16.69 -10.26
N ASP A 179 8.95 16.00 -10.12
CA ASP A 179 7.83 16.38 -9.27
C ASP A 179 7.99 15.79 -7.86
N ALA A 180 9.20 15.84 -7.31
CA ALA A 180 9.33 15.78 -5.87
C ALA A 180 8.90 17.16 -5.34
N ASP A 181 7.66 17.53 -5.60
CA ASP A 181 6.98 18.44 -4.72
C ASP A 181 7.18 17.90 -3.31
N HIS A 182 7.59 18.75 -2.39
CA HIS A 182 7.59 18.47 -0.96
C HIS A 182 6.14 18.36 -0.42
N SER A 183 5.16 18.12 -1.29
CA SER A 183 3.84 17.68 -0.86
C SER A 183 4.05 16.33 -0.19
N THR A 184 3.85 16.31 1.10
CA THR A 184 3.90 15.12 1.93
C THR A 184 3.08 14.04 1.23
N SER A 185 3.71 12.94 0.81
CA SER A 185 3.01 11.83 0.18
C SER A 185 1.82 11.41 1.03
N TYR A 186 0.67 11.16 0.45
CA TYR A 186 -0.50 10.68 1.18
C TYR A 186 -0.22 9.35 1.90
N LEU A 187 0.68 8.52 1.35
CA LEU A 187 1.21 7.35 2.05
C LEU A 187 1.97 7.72 3.32
N ASP A 188 2.77 8.80 3.30
CA ASP A 188 3.51 9.25 4.49
C ASP A 188 2.57 9.85 5.54
N LEU A 189 1.51 10.56 5.14
CA LEU A 189 0.46 11.01 6.04
C LEU A 189 -0.24 9.83 6.71
N MET A 190 -0.64 8.81 5.94
CA MET A 190 -1.27 7.61 6.49
C MET A 190 -0.31 6.84 7.39
N ARG A 191 0.98 6.76 7.03
CA ARG A 191 2.02 6.15 7.86
C ARG A 191 2.15 6.85 9.22
N LYS A 192 2.20 8.17 9.24
CA LYS A 192 2.21 8.95 10.50
C LYS A 192 0.97 8.68 11.33
N LYS A 193 -0.21 8.62 10.68
CA LYS A 193 -1.47 8.34 11.36
C LYS A 193 -1.48 6.95 12.00
N ILE A 194 -1.12 5.89 11.27
CA ILE A 194 -1.16 4.53 11.80
C ILE A 194 -0.06 4.25 12.83
N ASP A 195 1.11 4.87 12.70
CA ASP A 195 2.21 4.71 13.66
C ASP A 195 1.94 5.44 15.00
N SER A 196 0.93 6.31 15.05
CA SER A 196 0.49 6.95 16.30
C SER A 196 -0.16 5.91 17.25
N VAL A 197 -0.21 6.25 18.55
CA VAL A 197 -0.85 5.40 19.58
C VAL A 197 -2.32 5.17 19.25
N ALA A 198 -3.05 6.22 18.85
CA ALA A 198 -4.45 6.13 18.45
C ALA A 198 -4.63 5.28 17.20
N GLY A 199 -3.82 5.50 16.15
CA GLY A 199 -3.90 4.72 14.92
C GLY A 199 -3.64 3.23 15.12
N LYS A 200 -2.67 2.87 15.96
CA LYS A 200 -2.41 1.46 16.33
C LYS A 200 -3.60 0.82 17.06
N LYS A 201 -4.20 1.56 18.01
CA LYS A 201 -5.39 1.10 18.74
C LYS A 201 -6.58 0.90 17.78
N ASP A 202 -6.81 1.84 16.89
CA ASP A 202 -7.88 1.79 15.92
C ASP A 202 -7.69 0.64 14.91
N TYR A 203 -6.47 0.45 14.42
CA TYR A 203 -6.18 -0.67 13.52
C TYR A 203 -6.31 -2.03 14.21
N ALA A 204 -6.00 -2.12 15.50
CA ALA A 204 -6.13 -3.37 16.26
C ALA A 204 -7.58 -3.86 16.32
N LYS A 205 -8.58 -2.97 16.23
CA LYS A 205 -10.01 -3.34 16.20
C LYS A 205 -10.36 -4.27 15.05
N ARG A 206 -9.60 -4.23 13.96
CA ARG A 206 -9.80 -5.11 12.80
C ARG A 206 -9.75 -6.60 13.17
N MET A 207 -8.93 -6.99 14.15
CA MET A 207 -8.76 -8.38 14.57
C MET A 207 -10.07 -9.01 15.10
N TRP A 208 -10.86 -8.24 15.82
CA TRP A 208 -12.14 -8.73 16.37
C TRP A 208 -13.36 -8.30 15.56
N THR A 209 -13.20 -7.47 14.56
CA THR A 209 -14.30 -7.07 13.68
C THR A 209 -14.39 -7.98 12.46
N ILE A 210 -13.30 -8.16 11.72
CA ILE A 210 -13.33 -8.84 10.43
C ILE A 210 -12.91 -10.31 10.51
N GLU A 211 -11.92 -10.65 11.34
CA GLU A 211 -11.41 -12.02 11.44
C GLU A 211 -12.47 -13.03 11.90
N PRO A 212 -13.32 -12.71 12.90
CA PRO A 212 -14.41 -13.62 13.29
C PRO A 212 -15.46 -13.81 12.21
N VAL A 213 -15.71 -12.81 11.36
CA VAL A 213 -16.64 -12.92 10.22
C VAL A 213 -16.13 -13.95 9.23
N PHE A 214 -14.84 -13.82 8.81
CA PHE A 214 -14.23 -14.80 7.93
C PHE A 214 -14.17 -16.18 8.58
N GLY A 215 -13.79 -16.27 9.86
CA GLY A 215 -13.79 -17.52 10.61
C GLY A 215 -15.16 -18.19 10.63
N ASN A 216 -16.25 -17.44 10.85
CA ASN A 216 -17.59 -17.98 10.82
C ASN A 216 -18.00 -18.47 9.44
N ILE A 217 -17.72 -17.68 8.39
CA ILE A 217 -18.08 -18.06 7.02
C ILE A 217 -17.27 -19.27 6.54
N THR A 218 -15.96 -19.30 6.80
CA THR A 218 -15.08 -20.36 6.30
C THR A 218 -15.18 -21.65 7.13
N SER A 219 -15.13 -21.54 8.46
CA SER A 219 -15.07 -22.70 9.34
C SER A 219 -16.47 -23.23 9.70
N ASN A 220 -17.37 -22.38 10.21
CA ASN A 220 -18.68 -22.83 10.66
C ASN A 220 -19.64 -23.07 9.50
N LYS A 221 -19.65 -22.19 8.49
CA LYS A 221 -20.50 -22.31 7.30
C LYS A 221 -19.81 -23.08 6.16
N ARG A 222 -18.56 -23.53 6.38
CA ARG A 222 -17.78 -24.40 5.47
C ARG A 222 -17.55 -23.85 4.06
N LEU A 223 -17.51 -22.52 3.90
CA LEU A 223 -17.13 -21.90 2.63
C LEU A 223 -15.61 -21.85 2.48
N ASN A 224 -14.97 -23.01 2.44
CA ASN A 224 -13.51 -23.10 2.26
C ASN A 224 -13.11 -22.89 0.80
N LYS A 225 -14.03 -23.07 -0.14
CA LYS A 225 -13.79 -22.97 -1.58
C LYS A 225 -15.06 -22.52 -2.29
N LEU A 226 -14.90 -21.53 -3.16
CA LEU A 226 -15.98 -21.12 -4.06
C LEU A 226 -16.18 -22.22 -5.12
N SER A 227 -17.41 -22.71 -5.27
CA SER A 227 -17.77 -23.82 -6.17
C SER A 227 -18.28 -23.35 -7.53
N LEU A 228 -18.80 -22.11 -7.60
CA LEU A 228 -19.31 -21.54 -8.83
C LEU A 228 -18.20 -20.87 -9.65
N ARG A 229 -18.44 -20.69 -10.95
CA ARG A 229 -17.51 -20.05 -11.88
C ARG A 229 -18.13 -18.81 -12.51
N GLY A 230 -17.26 -17.83 -12.76
CA GLY A 230 -17.66 -16.52 -13.30
C GLY A 230 -18.05 -15.53 -12.21
N LYS A 231 -17.68 -14.24 -12.42
CA LYS A 231 -17.77 -13.18 -11.41
C LYS A 231 -19.18 -13.05 -10.81
N ALA A 232 -20.22 -13.03 -11.64
CA ALA A 232 -21.60 -12.86 -11.18
C ALA A 232 -22.04 -13.99 -10.23
N LYS A 233 -21.81 -15.26 -10.65
CA LYS A 233 -22.21 -16.42 -9.85
C LYS A 233 -21.41 -16.53 -8.56
N VAL A 234 -20.10 -16.25 -8.60
CA VAL A 234 -19.24 -16.25 -7.42
C VAL A 234 -19.63 -15.12 -6.45
N THR A 235 -19.95 -13.94 -6.95
CA THR A 235 -20.47 -12.84 -6.11
C THR A 235 -21.79 -13.25 -5.45
N CYS A 236 -22.73 -13.84 -6.20
CA CYS A 236 -23.99 -14.33 -5.64
C CYS A 236 -23.73 -15.37 -4.55
N GLN A 237 -22.89 -16.36 -4.78
CA GLN A 237 -22.52 -17.36 -3.78
C GLN A 237 -21.95 -16.70 -2.52
N TRP A 238 -21.01 -15.77 -2.65
CA TRP A 238 -20.42 -15.05 -1.54
C TRP A 238 -21.45 -14.24 -0.75
N MET A 239 -22.32 -13.49 -1.46
CA MET A 239 -23.38 -12.71 -0.83
C MET A 239 -24.39 -13.58 -0.06
N MET A 240 -24.74 -14.77 -0.56
CA MET A 240 -25.58 -15.70 0.17
C MET A 240 -24.96 -16.12 1.51
N PHE A 241 -23.68 -16.41 1.55
CA PHE A 241 -22.98 -16.74 2.80
C PHE A 241 -22.92 -15.56 3.77
N CYS A 242 -22.69 -14.35 3.25
CA CYS A 242 -22.74 -13.11 4.04
C CYS A 242 -24.16 -12.86 4.60
N MET A 243 -25.20 -13.11 3.80
CA MET A 243 -26.59 -13.00 4.23
C MET A 243 -26.93 -13.99 5.37
N VAL A 244 -26.55 -15.27 5.22
CA VAL A 244 -26.75 -16.27 6.28
C VAL A 244 -25.98 -15.90 7.55
N HIS A 245 -24.76 -15.35 7.42
CA HIS A 245 -24.02 -14.82 8.57
C HIS A 245 -24.80 -13.68 9.25
N ASN A 246 -25.33 -12.75 8.47
CA ASN A 246 -26.11 -11.62 9.02
C ASN A 246 -27.41 -12.07 9.69
N ILE A 247 -28.14 -13.02 9.12
CA ILE A 247 -29.37 -13.61 9.73
C ILE A 247 -29.02 -14.22 11.10
N GLU A 248 -27.92 -14.99 11.20
CA GLU A 248 -27.46 -15.55 12.46
C GLU A 248 -27.16 -14.45 13.51
N LYS A 249 -26.55 -13.35 13.08
CA LYS A 249 -26.27 -12.21 13.97
C LYS A 249 -27.53 -11.47 14.39
N LEU A 250 -28.46 -11.26 13.47
CA LEU A 250 -29.79 -10.65 13.78
C LEU A 250 -30.59 -11.52 14.73
N TRP A 251 -30.60 -12.84 14.54
CA TRP A 251 -31.24 -13.76 15.46
C TRP A 251 -30.63 -13.70 16.87
N ARG A 252 -29.30 -13.61 16.96
CA ARG A 252 -28.60 -13.64 18.25
C ARG A 252 -28.63 -12.30 19.00
N TYR A 253 -28.62 -11.19 18.29
CA TYR A 253 -28.43 -9.84 18.84
C TYR A 253 -29.53 -8.85 18.45
N GLY A 254 -30.48 -9.24 17.59
CA GLY A 254 -31.59 -8.42 17.18
C GLY A 254 -32.58 -8.21 18.34
N ASP A 255 -33.21 -7.04 18.35
CA ASP A 255 -34.23 -6.74 19.36
C ASP A 255 -35.49 -7.57 19.07
N ALA A 256 -35.99 -8.30 20.06
CA ALA A 256 -37.18 -9.16 19.92
C ALA A 256 -38.39 -8.43 19.32
N LYS A 257 -38.52 -7.12 19.58
CA LYS A 257 -39.55 -6.25 19.00
C LYS A 257 -39.54 -6.17 17.47
N TYR A 258 -38.44 -6.45 16.83
CA TYR A 258 -38.33 -6.47 15.35
C TYR A 258 -38.66 -7.85 14.77
N VAL A 259 -38.46 -8.92 15.53
CA VAL A 259 -38.74 -10.29 15.08
C VAL A 259 -40.27 -10.55 15.07
N GLU A 260 -41.02 -10.01 16.04
CA GLU A 260 -42.47 -10.13 16.11
C GLU A 260 -43.22 -9.38 14.99
N ARG A 261 -42.57 -8.45 14.27
CA ARG A 261 -43.19 -7.73 13.13
C ARG A 261 -43.05 -8.47 11.79
N ILE A 262 -42.29 -9.55 11.74
CA ILE A 262 -41.99 -10.32 10.51
C ILE A 262 -42.71 -11.71 10.58
N ALA A 263 -43.18 -12.14 11.73
CA ALA A 263 -44.01 -13.31 11.94
C ALA A 263 -45.49 -12.95 11.80
#